data_2b8720c9dc30152a8b316eca864d15df
#
_entry.id   2b8720c9dc30152a8b316eca864d15df
#
_cell.length_a   1.000
_cell.length_b   1.000
_cell.length_c   1.000
_cell.angle_alpha   90.00
_cell.angle_beta   90.00
_cell.angle_gamma   90.00
#
_symmetry.space_group_name_H-M   'P 1'
#
loop_
_entity.id
_entity.type
_entity.pdbx_description
1 polymer ?
#
loop_
_entity_poly.entity_id
_entity_poly.type
_entity_poly.pdbx_seq_one_letter_code
_entity_poly.pdbx_strand_id
1 'polypeptide(L)'
;DIVLIGYAGLEGSLRVKRTKEAELRERFIPAFFNKLESYYNGIYAVPLIERTESSMISAMHPITEGGILGALWEMAEGAGLGLSVDMRKIPIRQETIEVCEYFHLNPYQLTSAGCVLAVTENGEELVERLKEENIETAVIGYTTDKAERVLMNGGEKRYLDRPAQDELARFLSNQ
;
A
#
# COMPACT_ATOMS: atom_id res chain seq x y z
N ASP A 1 8.84 10.50 -10.26
CA ASP A 1 7.68 10.31 -9.36
C ASP A 1 7.60 8.88 -8.84
N ILE A 2 7.05 8.71 -7.64
CA ILE A 2 6.70 7.41 -7.04
C ILE A 2 5.19 7.28 -7.10
N VAL A 3 4.71 6.24 -7.77
CA VAL A 3 3.29 5.96 -7.99
C VAL A 3 2.91 4.66 -7.28
N LEU A 4 1.86 4.72 -6.44
CA LEU A 4 1.24 3.53 -5.88
C LEU A 4 0.12 3.06 -6.81
N ILE A 5 0.13 1.79 -7.17
CA ILE A 5 -0.91 1.11 -7.93
C ILE A 5 -1.62 0.14 -6.99
N GLY A 6 -2.90 0.36 -6.75
CA GLY A 6 -3.72 -0.39 -5.81
C GLY A 6 -3.93 0.30 -4.46
N TYR A 7 -4.44 -0.44 -3.47
CA TYR A 7 -4.76 0.06 -2.13
C TYR A 7 -3.86 -0.57 -1.06
N ALA A 8 -3.13 0.25 -0.30
CA ALA A 8 -2.27 -0.23 0.77
C ALA A 8 -3.07 -0.94 1.87
N GLY A 9 -2.53 -2.04 2.42
CA GLY A 9 -3.08 -2.81 3.52
C GLY A 9 -4.33 -3.64 3.21
N LEU A 10 -4.86 -3.59 1.99
CA LEU A 10 -6.13 -4.25 1.65
C LEU A 10 -6.06 -5.77 1.79
N GLU A 11 -5.06 -6.40 1.21
CA GLU A 11 -4.89 -7.87 1.29
C GLU A 11 -4.71 -8.32 2.74
N GLY A 12 -3.89 -7.63 3.51
CA GLY A 12 -3.67 -7.92 4.92
C GLY A 12 -4.95 -7.77 5.75
N SER A 13 -5.76 -6.74 5.52
CA SER A 13 -7.04 -6.55 6.21
C SER A 13 -8.06 -7.66 5.88
N LEU A 14 -8.06 -8.17 4.65
CA LEU A 14 -8.87 -9.32 4.25
C LEU A 14 -8.42 -10.60 4.97
N ARG A 15 -7.12 -10.80 5.19
CA ARG A 15 -6.59 -11.93 5.97
C ARG A 15 -6.93 -11.82 7.45
N VAL A 16 -6.80 -10.63 8.04
CA VAL A 16 -7.25 -10.37 9.42
C VAL A 16 -8.75 -10.66 9.55
N LYS A 17 -9.57 -10.17 8.61
CA LYS A 17 -11.02 -10.44 8.57
C LYS A 17 -11.32 -11.93 8.57
N ARG A 18 -10.63 -12.72 7.74
CA ARG A 18 -10.83 -14.18 7.68
C ARG A 18 -10.51 -14.88 9.01
N THR A 19 -9.46 -14.42 9.69
CA THR A 19 -9.01 -15.00 10.97
C THR A 19 -9.93 -14.63 12.13
N LYS A 20 -10.51 -13.44 12.11
CA LYS A 20 -11.30 -12.84 13.20
C LYS A 20 -12.74 -12.49 12.80
N GLU A 21 -13.31 -13.22 11.84
CA GLU A 21 -14.61 -12.89 11.29
C GLU A 21 -15.72 -12.86 12.36
N ALA A 22 -15.74 -13.83 13.28
CA ALA A 22 -16.74 -13.89 14.33
C ALA A 22 -16.70 -12.63 15.23
N GLU A 23 -15.49 -12.23 15.65
CA GLU A 23 -15.27 -11.05 16.50
C GLU A 23 -15.66 -9.75 15.76
N LEU A 24 -15.27 -9.63 14.49
CA LEU A 24 -15.63 -8.47 13.67
C LEU A 24 -17.15 -8.37 13.43
N ARG A 25 -17.87 -9.50 13.32
CA ARG A 25 -19.34 -9.52 13.16
C ARG A 25 -20.09 -9.00 14.38
N GLU A 26 -19.50 -9.00 15.55
CA GLU A 26 -20.06 -8.36 16.76
C GLU A 26 -19.97 -6.84 16.68
N ARG A 27 -19.00 -6.31 15.93
CA ARG A 27 -18.70 -4.88 15.82
C ARG A 27 -19.28 -4.20 14.59
N PHE A 28 -19.24 -4.90 13.44
CA PHE A 28 -19.58 -4.31 12.14
C PHE A 28 -20.84 -4.94 11.53
N ILE A 29 -21.60 -4.13 10.81
CA ILE A 29 -22.83 -4.56 10.13
C ILE A 29 -22.51 -5.45 8.90
N PRO A 30 -23.46 -6.31 8.44
CA PRO A 30 -23.24 -7.18 7.29
C PRO A 30 -22.79 -6.46 6.00
N ALA A 31 -23.27 -5.24 5.76
CA ALA A 31 -22.87 -4.44 4.60
C ALA A 31 -21.37 -4.13 4.56
N PHE A 32 -20.72 -3.98 5.72
CA PHE A 32 -19.27 -3.79 5.84
C PHE A 32 -18.51 -5.01 5.27
N PHE A 33 -18.94 -6.22 5.65
CA PHE A 33 -18.30 -7.45 5.18
C PHE A 33 -18.48 -7.65 3.68
N ASN A 34 -19.68 -7.43 3.17
CA ASN A 34 -19.96 -7.55 1.75
C ASN A 34 -19.08 -6.60 0.93
N LYS A 35 -18.89 -5.38 1.43
CA LYS A 35 -18.04 -4.39 0.78
C LYS A 35 -16.56 -4.78 0.84
N LEU A 36 -16.06 -5.20 2.01
CA LEU A 36 -14.67 -5.65 2.15
C LEU A 36 -14.40 -6.88 1.27
N GLU A 37 -15.32 -7.84 1.20
CA GLU A 37 -15.20 -9.02 0.33
C GLU A 37 -15.25 -8.69 -1.17
N SER A 38 -15.99 -7.66 -1.56
CA SER A 38 -16.07 -7.26 -2.97
C SER A 38 -14.72 -6.84 -3.55
N TYR A 39 -13.78 -6.45 -2.70
CA TYR A 39 -12.42 -6.08 -3.13
C TYR A 39 -11.51 -7.28 -3.40
N TYR A 40 -11.90 -8.48 -3.01
CA TYR A 40 -11.05 -9.68 -3.10
C TYR A 40 -10.58 -9.96 -4.53
N ASN A 41 -11.43 -9.78 -5.52
CA ASN A 41 -11.11 -10.03 -6.92
C ASN A 41 -10.19 -8.95 -7.54
N GLY A 42 -9.99 -7.82 -6.85
CA GLY A 42 -9.16 -6.70 -7.31
C GLY A 42 -7.76 -6.64 -6.70
N ILE A 43 -7.37 -7.62 -5.88
CA ILE A 43 -6.07 -7.60 -5.19
C ILE A 43 -4.90 -8.22 -5.97
N TYR A 44 -5.13 -8.71 -7.18
CA TYR A 44 -4.07 -9.40 -7.94
C TYR A 44 -3.20 -8.43 -8.74
N ALA A 45 -1.90 -8.41 -8.44
CA ALA A 45 -0.93 -7.53 -9.09
C ALA A 45 -0.68 -7.88 -10.58
N VAL A 46 -0.79 -9.16 -10.95
CA VAL A 46 -0.45 -9.62 -12.31
C VAL A 46 -1.22 -8.87 -13.40
N PRO A 47 -2.56 -8.73 -13.32
CA PRO A 47 -3.29 -7.94 -14.31
C PRO A 47 -2.92 -6.46 -14.32
N LEU A 48 -2.48 -5.91 -13.19
CA LEU A 48 -2.05 -4.51 -13.08
C LEU A 48 -0.71 -4.30 -13.79
N ILE A 49 0.22 -5.23 -13.61
CA ILE A 49 1.55 -5.18 -14.23
C ILE A 49 1.46 -5.34 -15.75
N GLU A 50 0.65 -6.29 -16.23
CA GLU A 50 0.46 -6.55 -17.67
C GLU A 50 -0.14 -5.35 -18.43
N ARG A 51 -0.96 -4.53 -17.75
CA ARG A 51 -1.60 -3.35 -18.32
C ARG A 51 -0.72 -2.10 -18.30
N THR A 52 0.36 -2.13 -17.56
CA THR A 52 1.25 -0.99 -17.44
C THR A 52 2.30 -1.01 -18.55
N GLU A 53 2.34 0.04 -19.38
CA GLU A 53 3.36 0.16 -20.41
C GLU A 53 4.75 0.26 -19.78
N SER A 54 5.58 -0.75 -20.02
CA SER A 54 6.94 -0.83 -19.49
C SER A 54 7.84 0.33 -19.91
N SER A 55 7.52 0.99 -21.03
CA SER A 55 8.28 2.15 -21.53
C SER A 55 8.14 3.40 -20.65
N MET A 56 7.08 3.50 -19.85
CA MET A 56 6.83 4.64 -18.96
C MET A 56 7.46 4.44 -17.58
N ILE A 57 7.92 3.25 -17.26
CA ILE A 57 8.31 2.88 -15.91
C ILE A 57 9.80 2.60 -15.83
N SER A 58 10.49 3.34 -14.96
CA SER A 58 11.92 3.17 -14.69
C SER A 58 12.20 2.01 -13.73
N ALA A 59 11.31 1.78 -12.77
CA ALA A 59 11.42 0.69 -11.79
C ALA A 59 10.04 0.30 -11.26
N MET A 60 9.88 -0.97 -10.89
CA MET A 60 8.70 -1.50 -10.21
C MET A 60 9.12 -2.33 -9.01
N HIS A 61 8.32 -2.25 -7.93
CA HIS A 61 8.52 -3.05 -6.73
C HIS A 61 7.16 -3.53 -6.19
N PRO A 62 6.92 -4.84 -6.09
CA PRO A 62 5.68 -5.35 -5.50
C PRO A 62 5.65 -5.05 -4.00
N ILE A 63 4.47 -4.72 -3.48
CA ILE A 63 4.29 -4.52 -2.06
C ILE A 63 3.85 -5.84 -1.43
N THR A 64 4.68 -6.37 -0.53
CA THR A 64 4.46 -7.64 0.15
C THR A 64 4.52 -7.45 1.68
N GLU A 65 5.28 -8.27 2.38
CA GLU A 65 5.50 -8.16 3.82
C GLU A 65 6.13 -6.82 4.21
N GLY A 66 5.73 -6.27 5.35
CA GLY A 66 6.13 -4.94 5.80
C GLY A 66 5.34 -3.79 5.17
N GLY A 67 4.39 -4.13 4.29
CA GLY A 67 3.48 -3.17 3.66
C GLY A 67 4.18 -2.12 2.80
N ILE A 68 3.50 -1.01 2.58
CA ILE A 68 4.04 0.05 1.72
C ILE A 68 5.31 0.71 2.29
N LEU A 69 5.44 0.80 3.62
CA LEU A 69 6.65 1.38 4.22
C LEU A 69 7.87 0.46 4.01
N GLY A 70 7.68 -0.86 4.11
CA GLY A 70 8.71 -1.84 3.78
C GLY A 70 9.15 -1.72 2.33
N ALA A 71 8.19 -1.73 1.40
CA ALA A 71 8.46 -1.64 -0.03
C ALA A 71 9.16 -0.33 -0.44
N LEU A 72 8.77 0.81 0.14
CA LEU A 72 9.42 2.10 -0.08
C LEU A 72 10.88 2.07 0.39
N TRP A 73 11.12 1.47 1.55
CA TRP A 73 12.46 1.36 2.08
C TRP A 73 13.35 0.46 1.20
N GLU A 74 12.85 -0.71 0.82
CA GLU A 74 13.55 -1.69 -0.02
C GLU A 74 13.87 -1.12 -1.41
N MET A 75 12.91 -0.45 -2.03
CA MET A 75 13.10 0.19 -3.32
C MET A 75 14.17 1.29 -3.26
N ALA A 76 14.14 2.15 -2.25
CA ALA A 76 15.13 3.22 -2.08
C ALA A 76 16.53 2.66 -1.75
N GLU A 77 16.61 1.61 -0.91
CA GLU A 77 17.85 0.95 -0.56
C GLU A 77 18.49 0.28 -1.78
N GLY A 78 17.69 -0.48 -2.54
CA GLY A 78 18.16 -1.18 -3.74
C GLY A 78 18.64 -0.23 -4.85
N ALA A 79 18.04 0.96 -4.94
CA ALA A 79 18.44 1.99 -5.91
C ALA A 79 19.57 2.90 -5.42
N GLY A 80 19.90 2.87 -4.12
CA GLY A 80 20.84 3.82 -3.51
C GLY A 80 20.35 5.27 -3.54
N LEU A 81 19.02 5.48 -3.55
CA LEU A 81 18.37 6.79 -3.63
C LEU A 81 17.65 7.12 -2.33
N GLY A 82 17.35 8.40 -2.16
CA GLY A 82 16.37 8.84 -1.18
C GLY A 82 14.98 8.98 -1.77
N LEU A 83 14.03 9.32 -0.91
CA LEU A 83 12.65 9.56 -1.32
C LEU A 83 11.97 10.60 -0.43
N SER A 84 10.89 11.18 -0.95
CA SER A 84 9.94 11.99 -0.19
C SER A 84 8.52 11.57 -0.55
N VAL A 85 7.75 11.09 0.44
CA VAL A 85 6.40 10.56 0.26
C VAL A 85 5.42 11.32 1.15
N ASP A 86 4.30 11.76 0.59
CA ASP A 86 3.16 12.30 1.35
C ASP A 86 2.23 11.15 1.75
N MET A 87 2.20 10.84 3.04
CA MET A 87 1.39 9.76 3.61
C MET A 87 -0.11 9.92 3.34
N ARG A 88 -0.60 11.16 3.19
CA ARG A 88 -2.01 11.47 2.92
C ARG A 88 -2.44 11.12 1.50
N LYS A 89 -1.47 10.96 0.59
CA LYS A 89 -1.72 10.57 -0.80
C LYS A 89 -1.76 9.06 -1.01
N ILE A 90 -1.43 8.27 0.01
CA ILE A 90 -1.46 6.81 -0.09
C ILE A 90 -2.91 6.32 -0.04
N PRO A 91 -3.44 5.73 -1.12
CA PRO A 91 -4.80 5.18 -1.14
C PRO A 91 -4.94 4.01 -0.16
N ILE A 92 -5.86 4.15 0.78
CA ILE A 92 -6.26 3.09 1.72
C ILE A 92 -7.79 3.05 1.75
N ARG A 93 -8.37 1.86 1.70
CA ARG A 93 -9.82 1.70 1.84
C ARG A 93 -10.27 1.98 3.27
N GLN A 94 -11.44 2.59 3.42
CA GLN A 94 -12.02 2.85 4.74
C GLN A 94 -12.16 1.56 5.55
N GLU A 95 -12.58 0.47 4.91
CA GLU A 95 -12.74 -0.83 5.55
C GLU A 95 -11.41 -1.39 6.07
N THR A 96 -10.30 -1.14 5.36
CA THR A 96 -8.95 -1.48 5.83
C THR A 96 -8.59 -0.68 7.08
N ILE A 97 -8.89 0.62 7.09
CA ILE A 97 -8.65 1.49 8.25
C ILE A 97 -9.44 0.99 9.47
N GLU A 98 -10.73 0.70 9.29
CA GLU A 98 -11.61 0.21 10.37
C GLU A 98 -11.13 -1.12 10.98
N VAL A 99 -10.70 -2.08 10.13
CA VAL A 99 -10.11 -3.34 10.62
C VAL A 99 -8.81 -3.08 11.37
N CYS A 100 -7.95 -2.23 10.84
CA CYS A 100 -6.67 -1.90 11.46
C CYS A 100 -6.85 -1.18 12.79
N GLU A 101 -7.77 -0.22 12.88
CA GLU A 101 -8.07 0.49 14.14
C GLU A 101 -8.60 -0.47 15.20
N TYR A 102 -9.51 -1.38 14.84
CA TYR A 102 -10.09 -2.33 15.79
C TYR A 102 -9.04 -3.26 16.41
N PHE A 103 -8.05 -3.71 15.63
CA PHE A 103 -7.00 -4.61 16.10
C PHE A 103 -5.67 -3.90 16.43
N HIS A 104 -5.64 -2.57 16.45
CA HIS A 104 -4.44 -1.77 16.71
C HIS A 104 -3.27 -2.11 15.78
N LEU A 105 -3.55 -2.23 14.49
CA LEU A 105 -2.59 -2.49 13.42
C LEU A 105 -2.25 -1.20 12.67
N ASN A 106 -1.02 -1.10 12.17
CA ASN A 106 -0.63 -0.02 11.28
C ASN A 106 -0.91 -0.40 9.83
N PRO A 107 -1.89 0.23 9.13
CA PRO A 107 -2.23 -0.15 7.75
C PRO A 107 -1.09 0.05 6.75
N TYR A 108 -0.14 0.94 7.04
CA TYR A 108 1.03 1.18 6.19
C TYR A 108 2.12 0.11 6.31
N GLN A 109 2.12 -0.67 7.37
CA GLN A 109 3.03 -1.79 7.64
C GLN A 109 2.36 -3.16 7.48
N LEU A 110 1.09 -3.15 7.11
CA LEU A 110 0.30 -4.35 6.86
C LEU A 110 0.54 -4.84 5.43
N THR A 111 0.76 -6.12 5.25
CA THR A 111 0.97 -6.75 3.93
C THR A 111 -0.05 -6.25 2.91
N SER A 112 0.41 -5.99 1.70
CA SER A 112 -0.38 -5.37 0.64
C SER A 112 -0.19 -6.09 -0.69
N ALA A 113 -0.15 -7.42 -0.67
CA ALA A 113 -0.02 -8.22 -1.88
C ALA A 113 -1.11 -7.83 -2.90
N GLY A 114 -0.70 -7.66 -4.15
CA GLY A 114 -1.54 -7.11 -5.21
C GLY A 114 -1.33 -5.63 -5.50
N CYS A 115 -0.60 -4.90 -4.63
CA CYS A 115 -0.18 -3.53 -4.89
C CYS A 115 1.25 -3.48 -5.43
N VAL A 116 1.56 -2.44 -6.19
CA VAL A 116 2.87 -2.21 -6.78
C VAL A 116 3.27 -0.75 -6.60
N LEU A 117 4.54 -0.51 -6.26
CA LEU A 117 5.19 0.77 -6.42
C LEU A 117 5.81 0.85 -7.82
N ALA A 118 5.58 1.93 -8.53
CA ALA A 118 6.23 2.24 -9.79
C ALA A 118 7.00 3.56 -9.68
N VAL A 119 8.14 3.64 -10.32
CA VAL A 119 8.91 4.88 -10.49
C VAL A 119 8.86 5.28 -11.96
N THR A 120 8.50 6.51 -12.21
CA THR A 120 8.32 7.07 -13.56
C THR A 120 8.74 8.54 -13.60
N GLU A 121 9.09 9.03 -14.79
CA GLU A 121 9.35 10.46 -15.00
C GLU A 121 8.07 11.30 -14.97
N ASN A 122 6.94 10.73 -15.43
CA ASN A 122 5.64 11.40 -15.48
C ASN A 122 4.57 10.58 -14.75
N GLY A 123 4.46 10.78 -13.44
CA GLY A 123 3.50 10.06 -12.58
C GLY A 123 2.05 10.37 -12.91
N GLU A 124 1.73 11.62 -13.25
CA GLU A 124 0.36 12.04 -13.55
C GLU A 124 -0.16 11.36 -14.83
N GLU A 125 0.66 11.26 -15.87
CA GLU A 125 0.28 10.54 -17.10
C GLU A 125 0.02 9.05 -16.84
N LEU A 126 0.87 8.41 -16.02
CA LEU A 126 0.67 7.02 -15.63
C LEU A 126 -0.64 6.86 -14.85
N VAL A 127 -0.94 7.77 -13.92
CA VAL A 127 -2.19 7.77 -13.14
C VAL A 127 -3.41 7.94 -14.04
N GLU A 128 -3.39 8.86 -15.00
CA GLU A 128 -4.50 9.06 -15.94
C GLU A 128 -4.78 7.81 -16.77
N ARG A 129 -3.76 7.19 -17.34
CA ARG A 129 -3.90 5.95 -18.12
C ARG A 129 -4.48 4.79 -17.31
N LEU A 130 -3.99 4.56 -16.09
CA LEU A 130 -4.48 3.48 -15.26
C LEU A 130 -5.89 3.73 -14.72
N LYS A 131 -6.28 4.99 -14.53
CA LYS A 131 -7.66 5.36 -14.17
C LYS A 131 -8.66 5.06 -15.27
N GLU A 132 -8.29 5.24 -16.55
CA GLU A 132 -9.14 4.86 -17.69
C GLU A 132 -9.49 3.36 -17.66
N GLU A 133 -8.61 2.54 -17.08
CA GLU A 133 -8.83 1.11 -16.89
C GLU A 133 -9.48 0.75 -15.53
N ASN A 134 -9.95 1.74 -14.77
CA ASN A 134 -10.52 1.60 -13.43
C ASN A 134 -9.54 1.02 -12.39
N ILE A 135 -8.25 1.28 -12.55
CA ILE A 135 -7.20 0.90 -11.60
C ILE A 135 -6.93 2.07 -10.67
N GLU A 136 -7.06 1.83 -9.36
CA GLU A 136 -6.71 2.86 -8.37
C GLU A 136 -5.22 3.11 -8.38
N THR A 137 -4.85 4.37 -8.52
CA THR A 137 -3.45 4.77 -8.70
C THR A 137 -3.27 6.20 -8.20
N ALA A 138 -2.17 6.46 -7.52
CA ALA A 138 -1.84 7.79 -7.02
C ALA A 138 -0.34 8.08 -7.08
N VAL A 139 0.03 9.30 -7.46
CA VAL A 139 1.38 9.83 -7.22
C VAL A 139 1.50 10.13 -5.73
N ILE A 140 2.31 9.36 -5.02
CA ILE A 140 2.47 9.48 -3.57
C ILE A 140 3.72 10.25 -3.15
N GLY A 141 4.66 10.45 -4.07
CA GLY A 141 5.92 11.12 -3.78
C GLY A 141 6.89 11.09 -4.96
N TYR A 142 8.16 11.25 -4.63
CA TYR A 142 9.25 11.26 -5.63
C TYR A 142 10.56 10.75 -5.03
N THR A 143 11.44 10.26 -5.89
CA THR A 143 12.82 9.88 -5.53
C THR A 143 13.72 11.10 -5.50
N THR A 144 14.80 11.03 -4.72
CA THR A 144 15.82 12.09 -4.62
C THR A 144 17.22 11.49 -4.73
N ASP A 145 18.16 12.32 -5.14
CA ASP A 145 19.61 11.99 -5.16
C ASP A 145 20.27 12.03 -3.76
N LYS A 146 19.53 12.49 -2.74
CA LYS A 146 19.95 12.48 -1.35
C LYS A 146 19.66 11.13 -0.73
N ALA A 147 20.41 10.75 0.31
CA ALA A 147 20.18 9.49 1.03
C ALA A 147 18.95 9.52 1.97
N GLU A 148 18.35 10.67 2.19
CA GLU A 148 17.22 10.84 3.11
C GLU A 148 15.95 10.17 2.57
N ARG A 149 15.30 9.38 3.41
CA ARG A 149 13.98 8.78 3.14
C ARG A 149 12.95 9.46 4.02
N VAL A 150 12.16 10.33 3.43
CA VAL A 150 11.27 11.25 4.14
C VAL A 150 9.81 10.87 3.96
N LEU A 151 9.09 10.83 5.07
CA LEU A 151 7.64 10.72 5.13
C LEU A 151 7.06 12.04 5.59
N MET A 152 6.15 12.61 4.80
CA MET A 152 5.41 13.83 5.13
C MET A 152 3.99 13.49 5.53
N ASN A 153 3.52 14.02 6.65
CA ASN A 153 2.13 13.92 7.06
C ASN A 153 1.62 15.32 7.46
N GLY A 154 1.00 16.01 6.50
CA GLY A 154 0.67 17.43 6.68
C GLY A 154 1.93 18.26 6.82
N GLY A 155 2.07 18.97 7.96
CA GLY A 155 3.27 19.75 8.28
C GLY A 155 4.40 18.96 8.97
N GLU A 156 4.16 17.69 9.32
CA GLU A 156 5.13 16.87 10.02
C GLU A 156 6.06 16.13 9.06
N LYS A 157 7.36 16.19 9.33
CA LYS A 157 8.39 15.43 8.64
C LYS A 157 8.89 14.31 9.56
N ARG A 158 8.93 13.08 9.03
CA ARG A 158 9.55 11.92 9.68
C ARG A 158 10.51 11.25 8.73
N TYR A 159 11.43 10.46 9.25
CA TYR A 159 12.28 9.60 8.45
C TYR A 159 11.69 8.19 8.39
N LEU A 160 11.79 7.56 7.23
CA LEU A 160 11.41 6.18 7.06
C LEU A 160 12.45 5.27 7.71
N ASP A 161 12.03 4.55 8.73
CA ASP A 161 12.86 3.56 9.43
C ASP A 161 13.03 2.29 8.59
N ARG A 162 14.01 1.47 8.98
CA ARG A 162 14.14 0.12 8.44
C ARG A 162 12.85 -0.67 8.66
N PRO A 163 12.49 -1.59 7.72
CA PRO A 163 11.29 -2.41 7.86
C PRO A 163 11.27 -3.14 9.20
N ALA A 164 10.15 -3.00 9.92
CA ALA A 164 9.83 -3.81 11.08
C ALA A 164 9.14 -5.11 10.64
N GLN A 165 8.85 -5.99 11.59
CA GLN A 165 8.00 -7.15 11.34
C GLN A 165 6.65 -6.69 10.76
N ASP A 166 6.16 -7.40 9.74
CA ASP A 166 4.83 -7.17 9.16
C ASP A 166 3.73 -7.23 10.23
N GLU A 167 2.79 -6.31 10.14
CA GLU A 167 1.69 -6.20 11.12
C GLU A 167 0.80 -7.45 11.14
N LEU A 168 0.60 -8.12 9.99
CA LEU A 168 -0.13 -9.38 9.95
C LEU A 168 0.64 -10.50 10.67
N ALA A 169 1.96 -10.60 10.45
CA ALA A 169 2.79 -11.60 11.12
C ALA A 169 2.79 -11.35 12.64
N ARG A 170 2.92 -10.10 13.09
CA ARG A 170 2.80 -9.70 14.49
C ARG A 170 1.43 -10.07 15.07
N PHE A 171 0.37 -9.78 14.34
CA PHE A 171 -1.01 -10.10 14.73
C PHE A 171 -1.23 -11.60 14.91
N LEU A 172 -0.78 -12.42 13.95
CA LEU A 172 -0.95 -13.87 14.00
C LEU A 172 -0.09 -14.56 15.09
N SER A 173 1.06 -13.98 15.44
CA SER A 173 1.93 -14.55 16.49
C SER A 173 1.43 -14.25 17.93
N ASN A 174 0.51 -13.32 18.11
CA ASN A 174 -0.05 -12.92 19.40
C ASN A 174 -1.44 -13.53 19.67
N GLN A 175 -1.83 -14.58 18.92
CA GLN A 175 -3.14 -15.26 19.09
C GLN A 175 -3.07 -16.52 19.93
#